data_5987904fc2c5f51a60f75c1d40d1c565
#
_entry.id   5987904fc2c5f51a60f75c1d40d1c565
#
_cell.length_a   1.000
_cell.length_b   1.000
_cell.length_c   1.000
_cell.angle_alpha   90.00
_cell.angle_beta   90.00
_cell.angle_gamma   90.00
#
_symmetry.space_group_name_H-M   'P 1'
#
loop_
_entity.id
_entity.type
_entity.pdbx_description
1 polymer ?
#
loop_
_entity_poly.entity_id
_entity_poly.type
_entity_poly.pdbx_seq_one_letter_code
_entity_poly.pdbx_strand_id
1 'polypeptide(L)'
;PLENTCSGDSMELKQRKNLRLQSFDYSSAKYYFVTICTKNRARLFGQIVGNGLDRSAAMELSSLGKTAEKMLLEVPVHFTSTALDAYVIMPNHIHCILAIGCNELSERSRPFPTLPTIIGQYKSGVSRAAGFPVWQKSYHDHIIRNHIDYEEIWLYIQQNPQKWLNDLFYTEF
;
A
#
# COMPACT_ATOMS: atom_id res chain seq x y z
N PRO A 1 54.50 15.76 27.68
CA PRO A 1 53.22 15.10 27.82
C PRO A 1 52.31 15.56 26.67
N LEU A 2 52.01 14.67 25.76
CA LEU A 2 51.17 14.89 24.61
C LEU A 2 49.79 14.28 24.95
N GLU A 3 48.79 15.13 25.14
CA GLU A 3 47.39 14.71 25.27
C GLU A 3 46.79 14.44 23.91
N ASN A 4 46.52 13.16 23.63
CA ASN A 4 45.71 12.73 22.49
C ASN A 4 44.23 12.85 22.86
N THR A 5 43.56 13.88 22.37
CA THR A 5 42.09 13.94 22.36
C THR A 5 41.56 13.23 21.14
N CYS A 6 41.11 11.98 21.29
CA CYS A 6 40.24 11.31 20.35
C CYS A 6 38.84 11.91 20.42
N SER A 7 38.48 12.79 19.50
CA SER A 7 37.10 13.17 19.23
C SER A 7 36.39 12.04 18.51
N GLY A 8 35.61 11.25 19.25
CA GLY A 8 34.72 10.25 18.70
C GLY A 8 33.55 10.93 17.99
N ASP A 9 33.59 10.86 16.66
CA ASP A 9 32.46 11.26 15.82
C ASP A 9 31.35 10.22 15.97
N SER A 10 30.40 10.51 16.87
CA SER A 10 29.21 9.69 17.05
C SER A 10 28.29 9.89 15.85
N MET A 11 28.31 8.94 14.91
CA MET A 11 27.34 8.85 13.81
C MET A 11 25.94 8.79 14.40
N GLU A 12 25.26 9.91 14.43
CA GLU A 12 23.85 10.04 14.79
C GLU A 12 23.01 9.26 13.75
N LEU A 13 22.57 8.06 14.16
CA LEU A 13 21.68 7.25 13.34
C LEU A 13 20.37 8.03 13.14
N LYS A 14 20.12 8.50 11.92
CA LYS A 14 18.86 9.16 11.53
C LYS A 14 17.69 8.34 12.02
N GLN A 15 17.00 8.80 13.05
CA GLN A 15 15.77 8.20 13.56
C GLN A 15 14.73 8.19 12.40
N ARG A 16 14.25 7.00 12.09
CA ARG A 16 13.20 6.83 11.09
C ARG A 16 11.94 7.53 11.59
N LYS A 17 11.40 8.46 10.80
CA LYS A 17 10.07 9.01 11.04
C LYS A 17 9.07 7.85 11.07
N ASN A 18 8.39 7.66 12.20
CA ASN A 18 7.24 6.79 12.30
C ASN A 18 6.12 7.43 11.45
N LEU A 19 5.86 6.87 10.28
CA LEU A 19 4.84 7.36 9.36
C LEU A 19 3.40 7.07 9.87
N ARG A 20 3.27 6.31 10.96
CA ARG A 20 1.99 5.94 11.57
C ARG A 20 1.70 6.78 12.80
N LEU A 21 0.43 7.12 12.98
CA LEU A 21 -0.05 7.75 14.20
C LEU A 21 0.10 6.77 15.38
N GLN A 22 0.99 7.07 16.33
CA GLN A 22 1.33 6.17 17.44
C GLN A 22 0.15 5.89 18.39
N SER A 23 -0.83 6.79 18.47
CA SER A 23 -1.99 6.70 19.37
C SER A 23 -3.25 6.19 18.67
N PHE A 24 -3.16 5.75 17.39
CA PHE A 24 -4.33 5.33 16.63
C PHE A 24 -4.49 3.82 16.66
N ASP A 25 -5.70 3.35 17.02
CA ASP A 25 -6.07 1.94 16.98
C ASP A 25 -6.44 1.52 15.55
N TYR A 26 -5.50 0.86 14.87
CA TYR A 26 -5.67 0.33 13.52
C TYR A 26 -6.52 -0.95 13.45
N SER A 27 -7.05 -1.44 14.57
CA SER A 27 -8.01 -2.55 14.63
C SER A 27 -9.46 -2.10 14.71
N SER A 28 -9.71 -0.80 14.88
CA SER A 28 -11.08 -0.27 14.92
C SER A 28 -11.78 -0.36 13.57
N ALA A 29 -13.12 -0.53 13.57
CA ALA A 29 -13.95 -0.57 12.37
C ALA A 29 -13.84 0.73 11.57
N LYS A 30 -13.00 0.76 10.54
CA LYS A 30 -12.71 1.97 9.74
C LYS A 30 -12.24 1.63 8.34
N TYR A 31 -12.35 2.63 7.46
CA TYR A 31 -11.82 2.61 6.11
C TYR A 31 -10.42 3.21 6.07
N TYR A 32 -9.52 2.50 5.42
CA TYR A 32 -8.13 2.91 5.24
C TYR A 32 -7.78 2.97 3.76
N PHE A 33 -7.35 4.13 3.31
CA PHE A 33 -6.69 4.24 2.02
C PHE A 33 -5.23 3.85 2.17
N VAL A 34 -4.77 2.90 1.38
CA VAL A 34 -3.43 2.32 1.47
C VAL A 34 -2.71 2.44 0.15
N THR A 35 -1.44 2.87 0.19
CA THR A 35 -0.52 2.88 -0.95
C THR A 35 0.70 2.01 -0.66
N ILE A 36 0.96 1.03 -1.53
CA ILE A 36 2.07 0.10 -1.40
C ILE A 36 2.96 0.21 -2.63
N CYS A 37 4.19 0.68 -2.48
CA CYS A 37 5.12 0.88 -3.59
C CYS A 37 6.09 -0.30 -3.74
N THR A 38 6.46 -0.59 -4.98
CA THR A 38 7.55 -1.52 -5.29
C THR A 38 8.90 -0.96 -4.84
N LYS A 39 9.86 -1.86 -4.63
CA LYS A 39 11.24 -1.50 -4.30
C LYS A 39 11.82 -0.65 -5.45
N ASN A 40 12.41 0.49 -5.09
CA ASN A 40 12.98 1.47 -6.02
C ASN A 40 11.99 2.00 -7.08
N ARG A 41 10.69 1.88 -6.84
CA ARG A 41 9.62 2.24 -7.78
C ARG A 41 9.74 1.52 -9.13
N ALA A 42 10.30 0.31 -9.16
CA ALA A 42 10.41 -0.50 -10.36
C ALA A 42 9.04 -0.89 -10.90
N ARG A 43 8.83 -0.78 -12.20
CA ARG A 43 7.57 -1.11 -12.89
C ARG A 43 7.40 -2.63 -13.03
N LEU A 44 7.07 -3.31 -11.94
CA LEU A 44 7.00 -4.76 -11.88
C LEU A 44 5.64 -5.32 -12.25
N PHE A 45 4.57 -4.53 -12.11
CA PHE A 45 3.20 -5.03 -12.22
C PHE A 45 2.60 -4.90 -13.61
N GLY A 46 3.27 -4.21 -14.55
CA GLY A 46 2.81 -4.06 -15.91
C GLY A 46 3.04 -2.67 -16.46
N GLN A 47 2.22 -2.27 -17.43
CA GLN A 47 2.34 -1.00 -18.12
C GLN A 47 0.96 -0.38 -18.37
N ILE A 48 0.92 0.94 -18.52
CA ILE A 48 -0.28 1.64 -18.97
C ILE A 48 -0.27 1.62 -20.50
N VAL A 49 -1.35 1.11 -21.08
CA VAL A 49 -1.61 1.10 -22.52
C VAL A 49 -2.70 2.12 -22.87
N GLY A 50 -2.60 2.74 -24.04
CA GLY A 50 -3.46 3.84 -24.46
C GLY A 50 -2.74 5.20 -24.36
N ASN A 51 -3.27 6.21 -25.07
CA ASN A 51 -2.60 7.52 -25.20
C ASN A 51 -3.06 8.56 -24.16
N GLY A 52 -3.82 8.17 -23.16
CA GLY A 52 -4.20 9.05 -22.03
C GLY A 52 -5.08 10.26 -22.39
N LEU A 53 -5.27 10.55 -23.69
CA LEU A 53 -6.02 11.72 -24.17
C LEU A 53 -7.52 11.43 -24.32
N ASP A 54 -7.92 10.16 -24.46
CA ASP A 54 -9.29 9.73 -24.80
C ASP A 54 -9.94 8.81 -23.76
N ARG A 55 -9.51 8.81 -22.50
CA ARG A 55 -9.98 7.88 -21.46
C ARG A 55 -9.69 6.40 -21.73
N SER A 56 -8.89 6.07 -22.74
CA SER A 56 -8.56 4.69 -23.10
C SER A 56 -7.37 4.13 -22.33
N ALA A 57 -6.73 4.94 -21.49
CA ALA A 57 -5.59 4.48 -20.69
C ALA A 57 -6.03 3.38 -19.73
N ALA A 58 -5.51 2.18 -19.92
CA ALA A 58 -5.79 1.01 -19.12
C ALA A 58 -4.49 0.35 -18.65
N MET A 59 -4.53 -0.28 -17.48
CA MET A 59 -3.41 -1.05 -16.96
C MET A 59 -3.39 -2.44 -17.59
N GLU A 60 -2.32 -2.77 -18.31
CA GLU A 60 -2.02 -4.12 -18.76
C GLU A 60 -1.10 -4.80 -17.73
N LEU A 61 -1.65 -5.77 -17.00
CA LEU A 61 -0.94 -6.44 -15.92
C LEU A 61 0.08 -7.45 -16.44
N SER A 62 1.29 -7.41 -15.89
CA SER A 62 2.28 -8.48 -16.00
C SER A 62 1.81 -9.74 -15.27
N SER A 63 2.54 -10.85 -15.41
CA SER A 63 2.28 -12.08 -14.63
C SER A 63 2.36 -11.82 -13.11
N LEU A 64 3.32 -11.00 -12.67
CA LEU A 64 3.42 -10.60 -11.27
C LEU A 64 2.30 -9.65 -10.85
N GLY A 65 1.87 -8.74 -11.73
CA GLY A 65 0.72 -7.87 -11.50
C GLY A 65 -0.57 -8.66 -11.29
N LYS A 66 -0.83 -9.67 -12.13
CA LYS A 66 -1.96 -10.59 -11.96
C LYS A 66 -1.91 -11.39 -10.66
N THR A 67 -0.71 -11.82 -10.27
CA THR A 67 -0.51 -12.51 -8.99
C THR A 67 -0.78 -11.56 -7.80
N ALA A 68 -0.28 -10.32 -7.88
CA ALA A 68 -0.51 -9.31 -6.85
C ALA A 68 -2.00 -8.96 -6.72
N GLU A 69 -2.70 -8.81 -7.85
CA GLU A 69 -4.14 -8.56 -7.89
C GLU A 69 -4.93 -9.72 -7.26
N LYS A 70 -4.66 -10.96 -7.69
CA LYS A 70 -5.32 -12.14 -7.15
C LYS A 70 -5.17 -12.21 -5.61
N MET A 71 -3.95 -12.05 -5.11
CA MET A 71 -3.68 -12.06 -3.67
C MET A 71 -4.34 -10.90 -2.92
N LEU A 72 -4.51 -9.74 -3.55
CA LEU A 72 -5.22 -8.61 -2.98
C LEU A 72 -6.71 -8.90 -2.83
N LEU A 73 -7.32 -9.52 -3.85
CA LEU A 73 -8.71 -9.96 -3.85
C LEU A 73 -8.97 -11.08 -2.82
N GLU A 74 -7.95 -11.86 -2.48
CA GLU A 74 -8.02 -12.91 -1.46
C GLU A 74 -7.89 -12.38 -0.02
N VAL A 75 -7.51 -11.10 0.19
CA VAL A 75 -7.39 -10.50 1.54
C VAL A 75 -8.66 -10.68 2.38
N PRO A 76 -9.89 -10.41 1.89
CA PRO A 76 -11.10 -10.62 2.68
C PRO A 76 -11.40 -12.09 2.98
N VAL A 77 -10.88 -13.01 2.19
CA VAL A 77 -11.02 -14.47 2.43
C VAL A 77 -10.18 -14.91 3.63
N HIS A 78 -8.95 -14.36 3.72
CA HIS A 78 -8.02 -14.65 4.81
C HIS A 78 -8.33 -13.87 6.10
N PHE A 79 -8.93 -12.71 5.95
CA PHE A 79 -9.30 -11.80 7.04
C PHE A 79 -10.78 -11.47 6.95
N THR A 80 -11.62 -12.34 7.48
CA THR A 80 -13.10 -12.30 7.35
C THR A 80 -13.75 -11.02 7.92
N SER A 81 -13.05 -10.28 8.77
CA SER A 81 -13.47 -8.97 9.28
C SER A 81 -13.02 -7.79 8.41
N THR A 82 -12.47 -8.08 7.22
CA THR A 82 -11.93 -7.07 6.30
C THR A 82 -12.70 -7.12 4.99
N ALA A 83 -12.95 -5.96 4.39
CA ALA A 83 -13.45 -5.85 3.02
C ALA A 83 -12.48 -5.04 2.16
N LEU A 84 -12.28 -5.45 0.92
CA LEU A 84 -11.60 -4.68 -0.11
C LEU A 84 -12.68 -3.95 -0.92
N ASP A 85 -12.71 -2.63 -0.81
CA ASP A 85 -13.80 -1.83 -1.36
C ASP A 85 -13.46 -1.24 -2.74
N ALA A 86 -12.26 -0.68 -2.88
CA ALA A 86 -11.74 -0.22 -4.17
C ALA A 86 -10.25 -0.49 -4.25
N TYR A 87 -9.74 -0.69 -5.46
CA TYR A 87 -8.29 -0.83 -5.69
C TYR A 87 -7.91 -0.47 -7.12
N VAL A 88 -6.63 -0.19 -7.30
CA VAL A 88 -5.98 -0.12 -8.60
C VAL A 88 -4.54 -0.64 -8.49
N ILE A 89 -4.15 -1.48 -9.44
CA ILE A 89 -2.77 -1.91 -9.61
C ILE A 89 -2.13 -0.99 -10.65
N MET A 90 -1.08 -0.28 -10.26
CA MET A 90 -0.31 0.59 -11.14
C MET A 90 1.05 -0.04 -11.46
N PRO A 91 1.80 0.43 -12.45
CA PRO A 91 3.05 -0.23 -12.84
C PRO A 91 4.03 -0.49 -11.69
N ASN A 92 4.12 0.42 -10.72
CA ASN A 92 5.09 0.37 -9.62
C ASN A 92 4.50 0.56 -8.22
N HIS A 93 3.17 0.58 -8.09
CA HIS A 93 2.49 0.69 -6.80
C HIS A 93 1.05 0.17 -6.87
N ILE A 94 0.43 0.06 -5.73
CA ILE A 94 -0.98 -0.33 -5.57
C ILE A 94 -1.64 0.67 -4.66
N HIS A 95 -2.83 1.12 -5.04
CA HIS A 95 -3.75 1.81 -4.15
C HIS A 95 -4.93 0.91 -3.83
N CYS A 96 -5.38 0.93 -2.59
CA CYS A 96 -6.62 0.25 -2.22
C CYS A 96 -7.32 0.94 -1.04
N ILE A 97 -8.64 0.76 -0.97
CA ILE A 97 -9.46 1.07 0.21
C ILE A 97 -9.75 -0.26 0.90
N LEU A 98 -9.28 -0.40 2.14
CA LEU A 98 -9.55 -1.54 3.01
C LEU A 98 -10.45 -1.10 4.17
N ALA A 99 -11.57 -1.79 4.33
CA ALA A 99 -12.43 -1.65 5.49
C ALA A 99 -12.12 -2.77 6.49
N ILE A 100 -11.86 -2.43 7.75
CA ILE A 100 -11.55 -3.38 8.81
C ILE A 100 -12.65 -3.30 9.87
N GLY A 101 -13.06 -4.45 10.41
CA GLY A 101 -14.10 -4.52 11.46
C GLY A 101 -15.52 -4.41 10.92
N CYS A 102 -15.76 -4.71 9.63
CA CYS A 102 -17.07 -4.53 8.98
C CYS A 102 -18.08 -5.64 9.32
N ASN A 103 -17.67 -6.76 9.87
CA ASN A 103 -18.56 -7.88 10.21
C ASN A 103 -18.79 -7.93 11.71
N GLU A 104 -19.96 -7.47 12.16
CA GLU A 104 -20.43 -7.55 13.56
C GLU A 104 -20.61 -8.99 14.07
N LEU A 105 -20.61 -9.97 13.17
CA LEU A 105 -20.86 -11.39 13.48
C LEU A 105 -19.62 -12.18 13.90
N SER A 106 -18.41 -11.59 13.84
CA SER A 106 -17.25 -12.28 14.40
C SER A 106 -17.34 -12.17 15.92
N GLU A 107 -17.51 -13.31 16.56
CA GLU A 107 -17.50 -13.46 18.01
C GLU A 107 -16.42 -12.56 18.62
N ARG A 108 -16.84 -11.67 19.56
CA ARG A 108 -16.02 -10.66 20.24
C ARG A 108 -14.81 -11.21 21.02
N SER A 109 -14.47 -12.48 20.84
CA SER A 109 -13.40 -13.18 21.54
C SER A 109 -12.02 -13.07 20.91
N ARG A 110 -11.89 -12.54 19.66
CA ARG A 110 -10.59 -12.34 19.02
C ARG A 110 -10.45 -10.90 18.55
N PRO A 111 -9.32 -10.23 18.84
CA PRO A 111 -9.06 -8.89 18.31
C PRO A 111 -9.01 -8.95 16.78
N PHE A 112 -9.55 -7.92 16.13
CA PHE A 112 -9.47 -7.80 14.67
C PHE A 112 -8.01 -7.74 14.21
N PRO A 113 -7.69 -8.27 13.01
CA PRO A 113 -6.36 -8.13 12.47
C PRO A 113 -6.06 -6.65 12.26
N THR A 114 -4.86 -6.23 12.64
CA THR A 114 -4.45 -4.83 12.43
C THR A 114 -4.08 -4.59 10.96
N LEU A 115 -4.26 -3.37 10.45
CA LEU A 115 -3.82 -3.00 9.11
C LEU A 115 -2.35 -3.40 8.81
N PRO A 116 -1.37 -3.21 9.74
CA PRO A 116 -0.01 -3.69 9.55
C PRO A 116 0.10 -5.20 9.33
N THR A 117 -0.71 -5.99 10.01
CA THR A 117 -0.73 -7.47 9.87
C THR A 117 -1.24 -7.85 8.49
N ILE A 118 -2.35 -7.26 8.05
CA ILE A 118 -2.96 -7.52 6.73
C ILE A 118 -1.97 -7.18 5.62
N ILE A 119 -1.43 -5.96 5.61
CA ILE A 119 -0.48 -5.50 4.60
C ILE A 119 0.83 -6.28 4.65
N GLY A 120 1.30 -6.63 5.84
CA GLY A 120 2.51 -7.45 6.03
C GLY A 120 2.37 -8.84 5.40
N GLN A 121 1.24 -9.51 5.62
CA GLN A 121 0.97 -10.84 5.04
C GLN A 121 0.80 -10.75 3.52
N TYR A 122 0.04 -9.78 3.02
CA TYR A 122 -0.10 -9.52 1.59
C TYR A 122 1.27 -9.33 0.90
N LYS A 123 2.09 -8.41 1.40
CA LYS A 123 3.43 -8.12 0.86
C LYS A 123 4.34 -9.35 0.88
N SER A 124 4.28 -10.12 1.96
CA SER A 124 5.07 -11.37 2.10
C SER A 124 4.62 -12.43 1.10
N GLY A 125 3.32 -12.57 0.89
CA GLY A 125 2.74 -13.49 -0.09
C GLY A 125 3.23 -13.20 -1.50
N VAL A 126 3.07 -11.95 -1.96
CA VAL A 126 3.49 -11.52 -3.31
C VAL A 126 5.01 -11.68 -3.50
N SER A 127 5.83 -11.28 -2.50
CA SER A 127 7.29 -11.44 -2.60
C SER A 127 7.72 -12.90 -2.65
N ARG A 128 7.02 -13.78 -1.94
CA ARG A 128 7.26 -15.24 -1.98
C ARG A 128 6.93 -15.81 -3.35
N ALA A 129 5.80 -15.41 -3.94
CA ALA A 129 5.40 -15.83 -5.27
C ALA A 129 6.35 -15.31 -6.35
N ALA A 130 6.91 -14.11 -6.18
CA ALA A 130 7.90 -13.53 -7.08
C ALA A 130 9.28 -14.17 -6.96
N GLY A 131 9.64 -14.75 -5.82
CA GLY A 131 10.97 -15.26 -5.53
C GLY A 131 12.00 -14.18 -5.16
N PHE A 132 11.60 -12.91 -5.05
CA PHE A 132 12.48 -11.79 -4.69
C PHE A 132 11.72 -10.70 -3.91
N PRO A 133 12.43 -9.77 -3.22
CA PRO A 133 11.81 -8.67 -2.50
C PRO A 133 11.18 -7.64 -3.45
N VAL A 134 9.84 -7.66 -3.56
CA VAL A 134 9.05 -6.80 -4.47
C VAL A 134 8.91 -5.37 -3.95
N TRP A 135 8.77 -5.18 -2.63
CA TRP A 135 8.21 -3.97 -2.04
C TRP A 135 9.24 -3.07 -1.36
N GLN A 136 8.91 -1.79 -1.28
CA GLN A 136 9.54 -0.90 -0.30
C GLN A 136 9.25 -1.40 1.12
N LYS A 137 10.08 -1.01 2.07
CA LYS A 137 9.99 -1.49 3.45
C LYS A 137 8.67 -1.11 4.14
N SER A 138 8.15 0.09 3.87
CA SER A 138 6.93 0.62 4.45
C SER A 138 5.77 0.64 3.44
N TYR A 139 4.65 1.22 3.83
CA TYR A 139 3.51 1.62 3.02
C TYR A 139 2.97 2.94 3.56
N HIS A 140 2.14 3.64 2.80
CA HIS A 140 1.43 4.83 3.25
C HIS A 140 -0.01 4.45 3.53
N ASP A 141 -0.58 5.02 4.59
CA ASP A 141 -1.98 4.85 4.93
C ASP A 141 -2.61 6.19 5.33
N HIS A 142 -3.88 6.35 4.99
CA HIS A 142 -4.73 7.45 5.39
C HIS A 142 -6.05 6.90 5.91
N ILE A 143 -6.53 7.42 7.04
CA ILE A 143 -7.79 7.02 7.65
C ILE A 143 -8.89 7.85 7.03
N ILE A 144 -9.81 7.21 6.34
CA ILE A 144 -10.99 7.84 5.75
C ILE A 144 -11.97 8.19 6.86
N ARG A 145 -12.27 9.47 7.03
CA ARG A 145 -13.02 9.97 8.18
C ARG A 145 -14.47 10.33 7.88
N ASN A 146 -14.80 10.62 6.63
CA ASN A 146 -16.13 11.04 6.20
C ASN A 146 -16.39 10.66 4.74
N HIS A 147 -17.60 10.85 4.28
CA HIS A 147 -18.05 10.50 2.94
C HIS A 147 -17.34 11.30 1.83
N ILE A 148 -17.04 12.57 2.06
CA ILE A 148 -16.35 13.42 1.08
C ILE A 148 -14.93 12.91 0.85
N ASP A 149 -14.19 12.64 1.92
CA ASP A 149 -12.84 12.04 1.88
C ASP A 149 -12.85 10.68 1.17
N TYR A 150 -13.89 9.86 1.42
CA TYR A 150 -14.08 8.58 0.73
C TYR A 150 -14.29 8.76 -0.78
N GLU A 151 -15.20 9.66 -1.20
CA GLU A 151 -15.50 9.89 -2.62
C GLU A 151 -14.27 10.43 -3.39
N GLU A 152 -13.53 11.36 -2.80
CA GLU A 152 -12.31 11.91 -3.39
C GLU A 152 -11.25 10.80 -3.61
N ILE A 153 -11.04 9.94 -2.63
CA ILE A 153 -10.10 8.83 -2.72
C ILE A 153 -10.57 7.78 -3.73
N TRP A 154 -11.86 7.45 -3.71
CA TRP A 154 -12.44 6.51 -4.66
C TRP A 154 -12.26 6.99 -6.10
N LEU A 155 -12.58 8.26 -6.39
CA LEU A 155 -12.36 8.88 -7.69
C LEU A 155 -10.88 8.90 -8.08
N TYR A 156 -10.00 9.18 -7.13
CA TYR A 156 -8.55 9.14 -7.34
C TYR A 156 -8.10 7.75 -7.79
N ILE A 157 -8.56 6.68 -7.12
CA ILE A 157 -8.26 5.29 -7.50
C ILE A 157 -8.75 4.99 -8.91
N GLN A 158 -10.02 5.34 -9.23
CA GLN A 158 -10.61 5.06 -10.54
C GLN A 158 -9.91 5.79 -11.70
N GLN A 159 -9.44 7.00 -11.47
CA GLN A 159 -8.81 7.85 -12.50
C GLN A 159 -7.29 7.65 -12.57
N ASN A 160 -6.70 6.86 -11.68
CA ASN A 160 -5.25 6.75 -11.56
C ASN A 160 -4.56 6.29 -12.84
N PRO A 161 -5.06 5.26 -13.60
CA PRO A 161 -4.44 4.86 -14.86
C PRO A 161 -4.41 5.98 -15.90
N GLN A 162 -5.46 6.79 -15.98
CA GLN A 162 -5.54 7.92 -16.92
C GLN A 162 -4.60 9.06 -16.58
N LYS A 163 -4.29 9.21 -15.30
CA LYS A 163 -3.42 10.27 -14.77
C LYS A 163 -1.99 9.80 -14.52
N TRP A 164 -1.61 8.61 -15.00
CA TRP A 164 -0.32 7.98 -14.71
C TRP A 164 0.88 8.89 -14.97
N LEU A 165 0.90 9.61 -16.10
CA LEU A 165 2.01 10.53 -16.44
C LEU A 165 2.17 11.70 -15.46
N ASN A 166 1.10 12.06 -14.74
CA ASN A 166 1.08 13.12 -13.73
C ASN A 166 1.06 12.56 -12.30
N ASP A 167 1.19 11.23 -12.15
CA ASP A 167 1.16 10.59 -10.84
C ASP A 167 2.44 10.88 -10.06
N LEU A 168 2.31 11.09 -8.74
CA LEU A 168 3.43 11.32 -7.81
C LEU A 168 4.44 10.15 -7.82
N PHE A 169 4.00 8.95 -8.16
CA PHE A 169 4.81 7.74 -8.22
C PHE A 169 5.33 7.44 -9.62
N TYR A 170 5.01 8.27 -10.62
CA TYR A 170 5.53 8.11 -11.97
C TYR A 170 7.07 8.11 -11.97
N THR A 171 7.64 7.18 -12.70
CA THR A 171 9.08 7.13 -12.98
C THR A 171 9.27 7.00 -14.49
N GLU A 172 10.08 7.85 -15.07
CA GLU A 172 10.67 7.56 -16.39
C GLU A 172 11.68 6.43 -16.15
N PHE A 173 11.62 5.34 -16.85
CA PHE A 173 12.49 4.14 -16.82
C PHE A 173 13.59 4.07 -15.76
#